data_160e26ad6d78dcd87a7ff587e7a7fe0d
#
_entry.id   160e26ad6d78dcd87a7ff587e7a7fe0d
#
_cell.length_a   1.000
_cell.length_b   1.000
_cell.length_c   1.000
_cell.angle_alpha   90.00
_cell.angle_beta   90.00
_cell.angle_gamma   90.00
#
_symmetry.space_group_name_H-M   'P 1'
#
loop_
_entity.id
_entity.type
_entity.pdbx_description
1 polymer ?
#
loop_
_entity_poly.entity_id
_entity_poly.type
_entity_poly.pdbx_seq_one_letter_code
_entity_poly.pdbx_strand_id
1 'polypeptide(L)'
;EKLEDNLGVMSVARPPEVREYGFLPAGVYDKDTFALRLMDKPASYFYSVLWNKLYRRILLTGNDIQFTSELKWAEDLVFNMQYIQYAETFVSIDKAGYYYVQNPQSICHTQITGLIVQNKIQTFRYYKDLYTRLGMYEEVRPQLYKFLVDIAESTYPSGPFKKIIEEAKEYWKNRKE
;
A
#
# COMPACT_ATOMS: atom_id res chain seq x y z
N GLU A 1 46.67 -8.77 37.21
CA GLU A 1 45.85 -8.02 36.24
C GLU A 1 45.62 -8.93 35.04
N LYS A 2 44.43 -9.57 34.99
CA LYS A 2 44.03 -10.48 33.90
C LYS A 2 43.48 -9.67 32.76
N LEU A 3 44.14 -9.68 31.61
CA LEU A 3 43.59 -9.31 30.33
C LEU A 3 42.56 -10.37 29.94
N GLU A 4 41.28 -10.07 30.03
CA GLU A 4 40.23 -10.86 29.43
C GLU A 4 40.22 -10.60 27.92
N ASP A 5 40.55 -11.63 27.16
CA ASP A 5 40.44 -11.67 25.71
C ASP A 5 38.98 -11.54 25.31
N ASN A 6 38.55 -10.34 25.00
CA ASN A 6 37.32 -10.10 24.22
C ASN A 6 37.59 -10.55 22.78
N LEU A 7 37.52 -11.84 22.53
CA LEU A 7 37.29 -12.39 21.20
C LEU A 7 35.86 -11.98 20.77
N GLY A 8 35.76 -10.76 20.28
CA GLY A 8 34.58 -10.31 19.58
C GLY A 8 34.34 -11.27 18.44
N VAL A 9 33.23 -12.01 18.50
CA VAL A 9 32.71 -12.75 17.35
C VAL A 9 32.56 -11.73 16.26
N MET A 10 33.45 -11.71 15.27
CA MET A 10 33.26 -10.98 14.04
C MET A 10 32.01 -11.58 13.39
N SER A 11 30.83 -10.95 13.61
CA SER A 11 29.68 -11.24 12.84
C SER A 11 30.06 -10.90 11.41
N VAL A 12 30.26 -11.94 10.60
CA VAL A 12 30.43 -11.76 9.15
C VAL A 12 29.17 -11.04 8.69
N ALA A 13 29.30 -9.74 8.46
CA ALA A 13 28.22 -8.92 7.98
C ALA A 13 27.79 -9.54 6.65
N ARG A 14 26.61 -10.16 6.63
CA ARG A 14 26.05 -10.64 5.38
C ARG A 14 25.92 -9.44 4.45
N PRO A 15 26.28 -9.57 3.16
CA PRO A 15 26.08 -8.50 2.23
C PRO A 15 24.59 -8.09 2.27
N PRO A 16 24.28 -6.79 2.17
CA PRO A 16 22.92 -6.32 2.21
C PRO A 16 22.11 -7.05 1.13
N GLU A 17 20.99 -7.65 1.52
CA GLU A 17 20.09 -8.30 0.59
C GLU A 17 19.38 -7.21 -0.21
N VAL A 18 19.59 -7.20 -1.52
CA VAL A 18 18.90 -6.29 -2.43
C VAL A 18 17.71 -7.03 -3.03
N ARG A 19 16.51 -6.49 -2.86
CA ARG A 19 15.28 -7.01 -3.46
C ARG A 19 14.68 -5.95 -4.36
N GLU A 20 14.32 -6.32 -5.57
CA GLU A 20 13.58 -5.46 -6.48
C GLU A 20 12.07 -5.59 -6.24
N TYR A 21 11.39 -4.45 -6.22
CA TYR A 21 9.94 -4.38 -6.07
C TYR A 21 9.32 -3.65 -7.26
N GLY A 22 8.46 -4.34 -7.98
CA GLY A 22 7.64 -3.78 -9.04
C GLY A 22 6.48 -4.73 -9.34
N PHE A 23 5.26 -4.19 -9.45
CA PHE A 23 4.06 -4.99 -9.70
C PHE A 23 3.40 -4.64 -11.03
N LEU A 24 3.66 -3.46 -11.55
CA LEU A 24 3.11 -2.99 -12.80
C LEU A 24 4.16 -3.18 -13.89
N PRO A 25 3.91 -3.98 -14.94
CA PRO A 25 4.82 -4.12 -16.05
C PRO A 25 5.19 -2.78 -16.68
N ALA A 26 6.37 -2.69 -17.30
CA ALA A 26 6.76 -1.49 -18.03
C ALA A 26 5.76 -1.21 -19.16
N GLY A 27 5.33 0.04 -19.29
CA GLY A 27 4.34 0.40 -20.31
C GLY A 27 3.68 1.75 -20.04
N VAL A 28 2.77 2.10 -20.92
CA VAL A 28 1.91 3.28 -20.83
C VAL A 28 0.49 2.81 -20.55
N TYR A 29 -0.12 3.37 -19.56
CA TYR A 29 -1.46 3.02 -19.07
C TYR A 29 -2.35 4.25 -19.10
N ASP A 30 -3.59 4.10 -19.55
CA ASP A 30 -4.63 5.07 -19.29
C ASP A 30 -5.08 5.04 -17.82
N LYS A 31 -5.88 6.01 -17.43
CA LYS A 31 -6.37 6.17 -16.06
C LYS A 31 -7.12 4.94 -15.57
N ASP A 32 -8.04 4.43 -16.37
CA ASP A 32 -8.94 3.34 -15.98
C ASP A 32 -8.17 2.03 -15.80
N THR A 33 -7.32 1.70 -16.77
CA THR A 33 -6.43 0.54 -16.68
C THR A 33 -5.49 0.64 -15.47
N PHE A 34 -4.90 1.82 -15.23
CA PHE A 34 -4.02 2.02 -14.07
C PHE A 34 -4.79 1.88 -12.75
N ALA A 35 -5.99 2.48 -12.67
CA ALA A 35 -6.83 2.38 -11.48
C ALA A 35 -7.25 0.93 -11.19
N LEU A 36 -7.61 0.13 -12.19
CA LEU A 36 -7.91 -1.29 -11.99
C LEU A 36 -6.71 -2.07 -11.47
N ARG A 37 -5.50 -1.78 -11.96
CA ARG A 37 -4.26 -2.41 -11.49
C ARG A 37 -3.94 -2.14 -10.02
N LEU A 38 -4.42 -1.03 -9.45
CA LEU A 38 -4.29 -0.80 -8.01
C LEU A 38 -4.95 -1.90 -7.17
N MET A 39 -6.02 -2.51 -7.69
CA MET A 39 -6.74 -3.57 -6.99
C MET A 39 -6.07 -4.94 -7.08
N ASP A 40 -5.07 -5.12 -7.93
CA ASP A 40 -4.26 -6.34 -7.94
C ASP A 40 -3.50 -6.49 -6.60
N LYS A 41 -3.03 -5.37 -6.05
CA LYS A 41 -2.37 -5.31 -4.74
C LYS A 41 -2.70 -4.00 -4.01
N PRO A 42 -3.93 -3.87 -3.48
CA PRO A 42 -4.36 -2.63 -2.84
C PRO A 42 -3.48 -2.29 -1.63
N ALA A 43 -3.21 -1.01 -1.46
CA ALA A 43 -2.34 -0.46 -0.43
C ALA A 43 -0.94 -1.10 -0.40
N SER A 44 -0.47 -1.64 -1.54
CA SER A 44 0.89 -2.14 -1.64
C SER A 44 1.90 -0.99 -1.50
N TYR A 45 3.06 -1.34 -0.99
CA TYR A 45 4.17 -0.42 -0.87
C TYR A 45 4.56 0.24 -2.21
N PHE A 46 4.43 -0.48 -3.32
CA PHE A 46 4.72 0.05 -4.65
C PHE A 46 3.78 1.20 -5.06
N TYR A 47 2.47 1.05 -4.82
CA TYR A 47 1.49 2.07 -5.20
C TYR A 47 1.35 3.20 -4.19
N SER A 48 1.62 2.93 -2.91
CA SER A 48 1.36 3.89 -1.84
C SER A 48 2.44 4.95 -1.67
N VAL A 49 3.71 4.63 -1.92
CA VAL A 49 4.82 5.54 -1.65
C VAL A 49 5.01 6.60 -2.74
N LEU A 50 5.68 7.71 -2.40
CA LEU A 50 5.95 8.82 -3.32
C LEU A 50 7.32 8.71 -3.99
N TRP A 51 8.33 8.19 -3.29
CA TRP A 51 9.72 8.24 -3.71
C TRP A 51 10.06 7.42 -4.97
N ASN A 52 9.17 6.54 -5.40
CA ASN A 52 9.29 5.76 -6.64
C ASN A 52 8.47 6.37 -7.80
N LYS A 53 8.00 7.60 -7.69
CA LYS A 53 7.11 8.23 -8.67
C LYS A 53 7.59 9.62 -9.06
N LEU A 54 7.23 10.01 -10.28
CA LEU A 54 7.36 11.37 -10.78
C LEU A 54 5.96 11.91 -11.11
N TYR A 55 5.73 13.18 -10.79
CA TYR A 55 4.42 13.83 -10.93
C TYR A 55 4.53 15.04 -11.85
N ARG A 56 3.54 15.21 -12.72
CA ARG A 56 3.42 16.46 -13.48
C ARG A 56 3.00 17.58 -12.55
N ARG A 57 3.89 18.55 -12.32
CA ARG A 57 3.66 19.68 -11.42
C ARG A 57 2.37 20.44 -11.74
N ILE A 58 2.04 20.63 -13.02
CA ILE A 58 0.83 21.37 -13.42
C ILE A 58 -0.46 20.71 -12.91
N LEU A 59 -0.50 19.38 -12.79
CA LEU A 59 -1.65 18.68 -12.23
C LEU A 59 -1.75 18.90 -10.72
N LEU A 60 -0.62 18.98 -10.02
CA LEU A 60 -0.60 19.23 -8.58
C LEU A 60 -1.11 20.65 -8.27
N THR A 61 -0.52 21.67 -8.93
CA THR A 61 -0.84 23.06 -8.67
C THR A 61 -2.20 23.49 -9.22
N GLY A 62 -2.62 22.91 -10.35
CA GLY A 62 -3.90 23.22 -10.99
C GLY A 62 -5.11 22.63 -10.28
N ASN A 63 -4.92 21.57 -9.47
CA ASN A 63 -5.99 20.89 -8.75
C ASN A 63 -5.83 20.97 -7.22
N ASP A 64 -4.94 21.85 -6.74
CA ASP A 64 -4.65 22.06 -5.32
C ASP A 64 -4.40 20.75 -4.55
N ILE A 65 -3.63 19.83 -5.17
CA ILE A 65 -3.28 18.55 -4.55
C ILE A 65 -2.21 18.79 -3.49
N GLN A 66 -2.56 18.56 -2.24
CA GLN A 66 -1.70 18.82 -1.09
C GLN A 66 -1.66 17.64 -0.14
N PHE A 67 -0.62 17.60 0.69
CA PHE A 67 -0.58 16.67 1.82
C PHE A 67 -1.60 17.08 2.88
N THR A 68 -2.33 16.11 3.39
CA THR A 68 -3.24 16.37 4.51
C THR A 68 -2.50 16.27 5.85
N SER A 69 -2.71 17.26 6.71
CA SER A 69 -2.20 17.24 8.09
C SER A 69 -3.06 16.39 9.04
N GLU A 70 -4.23 15.95 8.57
CA GLU A 70 -5.17 15.18 9.40
C GLU A 70 -4.73 13.73 9.59
N LEU A 71 -3.85 13.23 8.71
CA LEU A 71 -3.36 11.86 8.74
C LEU A 71 -1.96 11.82 9.34
N LYS A 72 -1.81 11.01 10.38
CA LYS A 72 -0.50 10.66 10.92
C LYS A 72 0.18 9.51 10.18
N TRP A 73 -0.52 8.93 9.20
CA TRP A 73 -0.07 7.77 8.43
C TRP A 73 -0.87 7.64 7.14
N ALA A 74 -0.26 7.09 6.10
CA ALA A 74 -0.83 6.92 4.76
C ALA A 74 -1.09 8.24 3.98
N GLU A 75 -0.47 9.34 4.37
CA GLU A 75 -0.51 10.62 3.66
C GLU A 75 -0.06 10.48 2.20
N ASP A 76 0.98 9.68 1.96
CA ASP A 76 1.49 9.35 0.64
C ASP A 76 0.42 8.68 -0.25
N LEU A 77 -0.30 7.70 0.33
CA LEU A 77 -1.36 7.01 -0.37
C LEU A 77 -2.49 7.95 -0.76
N VAL A 78 -2.92 8.81 0.16
CA VAL A 78 -3.99 9.79 -0.10
C VAL A 78 -3.59 10.78 -1.17
N PHE A 79 -2.35 11.27 -1.12
CA PHE A 79 -1.79 12.12 -2.16
C PHE A 79 -1.83 11.44 -3.53
N ASN A 80 -1.40 10.18 -3.61
CA ASN A 80 -1.48 9.40 -4.84
C ASN A 80 -2.92 9.25 -5.35
N MET A 81 -3.87 8.97 -4.46
CA MET A 81 -5.28 8.83 -4.84
C MET A 81 -5.89 10.14 -5.35
N GLN A 82 -5.51 11.28 -4.79
CA GLN A 82 -5.90 12.59 -5.32
C GLN A 82 -5.32 12.79 -6.72
N TYR A 83 -4.03 12.50 -6.91
CA TYR A 83 -3.36 12.68 -8.21
C TYR A 83 -3.97 11.81 -9.32
N ILE A 84 -4.32 10.55 -9.02
CA ILE A 84 -4.93 9.61 -9.98
C ILE A 84 -6.23 10.15 -10.58
N GLN A 85 -7.00 10.92 -9.83
CA GLN A 85 -8.25 11.49 -10.31
C GLN A 85 -8.06 12.44 -11.50
N TYR A 86 -6.90 13.10 -11.59
CA TYR A 86 -6.61 14.15 -12.58
C TYR A 86 -5.61 13.75 -13.65
N ALA A 87 -4.83 12.70 -13.43
CA ALA A 87 -3.89 12.20 -14.42
C ALA A 87 -4.59 11.29 -15.42
N GLU A 88 -4.35 11.50 -16.72
CA GLU A 88 -4.94 10.69 -17.79
C GLU A 88 -4.01 9.58 -18.27
N THR A 89 -2.71 9.71 -18.02
CA THR A 89 -1.70 8.78 -18.50
C THR A 89 -0.68 8.47 -17.40
N PHE A 90 -0.37 7.21 -17.24
CA PHE A 90 0.59 6.68 -16.30
C PHE A 90 1.65 5.87 -17.05
N VAL A 91 2.89 6.02 -16.65
CA VAL A 91 4.02 5.29 -17.25
C VAL A 91 4.71 4.48 -16.16
N SER A 92 4.83 3.19 -16.37
CA SER A 92 5.68 2.30 -15.58
C SER A 92 6.98 2.03 -16.33
N ILE A 93 8.10 2.09 -15.63
CA ILE A 93 9.43 1.80 -16.17
C ILE A 93 10.04 0.59 -15.47
N ASP A 94 10.77 -0.21 -16.24
CA ASP A 94 11.51 -1.39 -15.78
C ASP A 94 12.91 -1.00 -15.30
N LYS A 95 12.98 -0.08 -14.33
CA LYS A 95 14.25 0.34 -13.73
C LYS A 95 14.06 0.67 -12.25
N ALA A 96 14.85 0.03 -11.41
CA ALA A 96 14.98 0.41 -10.01
C ALA A 96 15.70 1.77 -9.91
N GLY A 97 14.97 2.84 -9.68
CA GLY A 97 15.48 4.21 -9.60
C GLY A 97 15.76 4.69 -8.17
N TYR A 98 15.46 3.88 -7.14
CA TYR A 98 15.56 4.30 -5.75
C TYR A 98 15.97 3.15 -4.85
N TYR A 99 16.94 3.39 -3.96
CA TYR A 99 17.35 2.47 -2.91
C TYR A 99 16.64 2.79 -1.60
N TYR A 100 15.72 1.95 -1.19
CA TYR A 100 15.06 2.08 0.10
C TYR A 100 15.82 1.31 1.18
N VAL A 101 16.53 2.04 2.03
CA VAL A 101 17.27 1.47 3.14
C VAL A 101 16.32 1.17 4.30
N GLN A 102 16.26 -0.10 4.71
CA GLN A 102 15.45 -0.52 5.86
C GLN A 102 16.00 0.05 7.16
N ASN A 103 15.21 0.85 7.86
CA ASN A 103 15.54 1.35 9.18
C ASN A 103 14.67 0.66 10.24
N PRO A 104 15.25 -0.17 11.14
CA PRO A 104 14.50 -0.84 12.20
C PRO A 104 13.78 0.12 13.17
N GLN A 105 14.25 1.36 13.28
CA GLN A 105 13.67 2.40 14.14
C GLN A 105 12.61 3.25 13.41
N SER A 106 12.26 2.88 12.19
CA SER A 106 11.21 3.59 11.42
C SER A 106 9.87 3.49 12.13
N ILE A 107 9.08 4.56 12.03
CA ILE A 107 7.69 4.62 12.52
C ILE A 107 6.86 3.44 11.99
N CYS A 108 7.14 2.97 10.77
CA CYS A 108 6.45 1.82 10.18
C CYS A 108 6.61 0.51 10.98
N HIS A 109 7.66 0.38 11.80
CA HIS A 109 7.94 -0.81 12.61
C HIS A 109 7.44 -0.68 14.06
N THR A 110 7.06 0.52 14.51
CA THR A 110 6.72 0.81 15.92
C THR A 110 5.22 1.00 16.17
N GLN A 111 4.36 0.71 15.18
CA GLN A 111 2.93 0.99 15.27
C GLN A 111 2.18 0.05 16.23
N ILE A 112 1.29 0.65 17.01
CA ILE A 112 0.37 -0.07 17.92
C ILE A 112 -0.75 -0.71 17.09
N THR A 113 -1.08 -1.96 17.39
CA THR A 113 -2.06 -2.78 16.64
C THR A 113 -3.41 -2.08 16.41
N GLY A 114 -3.93 -1.33 17.38
CA GLY A 114 -5.22 -0.61 17.25
C GLY A 114 -5.19 0.51 16.19
N LEU A 115 -4.07 1.21 16.04
CA LEU A 115 -3.88 2.22 15.00
C LEU A 115 -3.83 1.60 13.61
N ILE A 116 -3.26 0.40 13.48
CA ILE A 116 -3.17 -0.32 12.21
C ILE A 116 -4.56 -0.59 11.64
N VAL A 117 -5.51 -1.02 12.48
CA VAL A 117 -6.90 -1.28 12.05
C VAL A 117 -7.59 -0.02 11.57
N GLN A 118 -7.51 1.06 12.37
CA GLN A 118 -8.11 2.34 12.02
C GLN A 118 -7.56 2.86 10.68
N ASN A 119 -6.24 2.79 10.51
CA ASN A 119 -5.57 3.21 9.29
C ASN A 119 -6.02 2.38 8.08
N LYS A 120 -6.16 1.07 8.21
CA LYS A 120 -6.64 0.19 7.15
C LYS A 120 -8.10 0.45 6.78
N ILE A 121 -8.98 0.67 7.76
CA ILE A 121 -10.38 1.05 7.51
C ILE A 121 -10.44 2.41 6.79
N GLN A 122 -9.59 3.34 7.19
CA GLN A 122 -9.50 4.65 6.53
C GLN A 122 -9.00 4.49 5.08
N THR A 123 -8.00 3.66 4.86
CA THR A 123 -7.50 3.30 3.52
C THR A 123 -8.63 2.76 2.63
N PHE A 124 -9.47 1.86 3.16
CA PHE A 124 -10.64 1.38 2.42
C PHE A 124 -11.60 2.50 2.02
N ARG A 125 -11.85 3.45 2.92
CA ARG A 125 -12.72 4.61 2.63
C ARG A 125 -12.16 5.47 1.50
N TYR A 126 -10.84 5.70 1.48
CA TYR A 126 -10.18 6.43 0.41
C TYR A 126 -10.25 5.71 -0.93
N TYR A 127 -10.05 4.39 -0.96
CA TYR A 127 -10.25 3.61 -2.18
C TYR A 127 -11.70 3.66 -2.66
N LYS A 128 -12.66 3.52 -1.75
CA LYS A 128 -14.07 3.63 -2.09
C LYS A 128 -14.40 5.00 -2.71
N ASP A 129 -13.92 6.09 -2.13
CA ASP A 129 -14.11 7.44 -2.64
C ASP A 129 -13.46 7.59 -4.03
N LEU A 130 -12.21 7.17 -4.19
CA LEU A 130 -11.51 7.18 -5.48
C LEU A 130 -12.35 6.50 -6.58
N TYR A 131 -12.73 5.25 -6.38
CA TYR A 131 -13.47 4.49 -7.41
C TYR A 131 -14.89 4.99 -7.63
N THR A 132 -15.51 5.58 -6.62
CA THR A 132 -16.80 6.26 -6.79
C THR A 132 -16.65 7.48 -7.72
N ARG A 133 -15.61 8.29 -7.52
CA ARG A 133 -15.30 9.45 -8.37
C ARG A 133 -14.92 9.07 -9.79
N LEU A 134 -14.21 7.95 -9.95
CA LEU A 134 -13.85 7.40 -11.27
C LEU A 134 -15.03 6.71 -11.97
N GLY A 135 -16.18 6.51 -11.29
CA GLY A 135 -17.32 5.77 -11.85
C GLY A 135 -17.11 4.25 -11.92
N MET A 136 -16.06 3.72 -11.28
CA MET A 136 -15.63 2.32 -11.36
C MET A 136 -15.96 1.50 -10.10
N TYR A 137 -16.72 2.06 -9.16
CA TYR A 137 -16.95 1.43 -7.85
C TYR A 137 -17.59 0.04 -7.94
N GLU A 138 -18.60 -0.12 -8.79
CA GLU A 138 -19.32 -1.40 -8.91
C GLU A 138 -18.41 -2.52 -9.46
N GLU A 139 -17.48 -2.16 -10.35
CA GLU A 139 -16.52 -3.10 -10.94
C GLU A 139 -15.51 -3.60 -9.90
N VAL A 140 -14.96 -2.70 -9.08
CA VAL A 140 -13.94 -3.03 -8.08
C VAL A 140 -14.51 -3.41 -6.71
N ARG A 141 -15.81 -3.27 -6.52
CA ARG A 141 -16.48 -3.53 -5.24
C ARG A 141 -16.12 -4.89 -4.62
N PRO A 142 -16.11 -6.00 -5.36
CA PRO A 142 -15.72 -7.29 -4.80
C PRO A 142 -14.30 -7.30 -4.23
N GLN A 143 -13.35 -6.70 -4.95
CA GLN A 143 -11.96 -6.61 -4.53
C GLN A 143 -11.79 -5.72 -3.30
N LEU A 144 -12.52 -4.60 -3.24
CA LEU A 144 -12.53 -3.71 -2.08
C LEU A 144 -13.05 -4.42 -0.82
N TYR A 145 -14.11 -5.19 -0.92
CA TYR A 145 -14.63 -5.95 0.21
C TYR A 145 -13.69 -7.09 0.60
N LYS A 146 -13.06 -7.76 -0.36
CA LYS A 146 -12.01 -8.73 -0.08
C LYS A 146 -10.87 -8.10 0.72
N PHE A 147 -10.43 -6.89 0.32
CA PHE A 147 -9.42 -6.14 1.06
C PHE A 147 -9.82 -5.88 2.52
N LEU A 148 -11.10 -5.56 2.80
CA LEU A 148 -11.62 -5.45 4.17
C LEU A 148 -11.57 -6.77 4.94
N VAL A 149 -11.92 -7.88 4.30
CA VAL A 149 -11.87 -9.22 4.91
C VAL A 149 -10.42 -9.57 5.26
N ASP A 150 -9.48 -9.35 4.34
CA ASP A 150 -8.05 -9.57 4.56
C ASP A 150 -7.51 -8.72 5.73
N ILE A 151 -8.03 -7.49 5.89
CA ILE A 151 -7.75 -6.64 7.05
C ILE A 151 -8.25 -7.30 8.34
N ALA A 152 -9.49 -7.75 8.36
CA ALA A 152 -10.09 -8.36 9.54
C ALA A 152 -9.32 -9.61 9.97
N GLU A 153 -8.92 -10.45 9.03
CA GLU A 153 -8.12 -11.66 9.30
C GLU A 153 -6.74 -11.35 9.86
N SER A 154 -6.04 -10.40 9.24
CA SER A 154 -4.70 -10.02 9.72
C SER A 154 -4.73 -9.43 11.13
N THR A 155 -5.87 -8.91 11.56
CA THR A 155 -6.04 -8.25 12.85
C THR A 155 -6.59 -9.18 13.92
N TYR A 156 -7.49 -10.08 13.54
CA TYR A 156 -8.18 -11.02 14.43
C TYR A 156 -8.03 -12.46 13.94
N PRO A 157 -6.80 -13.03 13.95
CA PRO A 157 -6.57 -14.39 13.45
C PRO A 157 -7.26 -15.46 14.31
N SER A 158 -7.70 -15.11 15.52
CA SER A 158 -8.45 -15.98 16.45
C SER A 158 -9.51 -15.16 17.19
N GLY A 159 -10.61 -15.80 17.56
CA GLY A 159 -11.66 -15.15 18.34
C GLY A 159 -13.05 -15.22 17.67
N PRO A 160 -14.06 -14.51 18.24
CA PRO A 160 -15.46 -14.62 17.82
C PRO A 160 -15.70 -14.17 16.37
N PHE A 161 -14.82 -13.35 15.81
CA PHE A 161 -14.92 -12.86 14.44
C PHE A 161 -14.41 -13.84 13.39
N LYS A 162 -13.63 -14.86 13.78
CA LYS A 162 -13.07 -15.84 12.83
C LYS A 162 -14.15 -16.50 11.99
N LYS A 163 -15.25 -16.92 12.61
CA LYS A 163 -16.36 -17.57 11.91
C LYS A 163 -17.02 -16.64 10.88
N ILE A 164 -17.26 -15.39 11.24
CA ILE A 164 -17.85 -14.36 10.35
C ILE A 164 -16.93 -14.13 9.13
N ILE A 165 -15.62 -14.10 9.35
CA ILE A 165 -14.62 -13.93 8.31
C ILE A 165 -14.61 -15.14 7.37
N GLU A 166 -14.68 -16.36 7.89
CA GLU A 166 -14.74 -17.59 7.10
C GLU A 166 -16.03 -17.66 6.27
N GLU A 167 -17.18 -17.32 6.85
CA GLU A 167 -18.47 -17.23 6.14
C GLU A 167 -18.43 -16.17 5.02
N ALA A 168 -17.83 -15.02 5.27
CA ALA A 168 -17.66 -13.97 4.25
C ALA A 168 -16.76 -14.45 3.10
N LYS A 169 -15.69 -15.18 3.38
CA LYS A 169 -14.81 -15.75 2.35
C LYS A 169 -15.53 -16.78 1.49
N GLU A 170 -16.27 -17.68 2.11
CA GLU A 170 -17.04 -18.69 1.41
C GLU A 170 -18.09 -18.06 0.50
N TYR A 171 -18.80 -17.05 1.00
CA TYR A 171 -19.73 -16.26 0.21
C TYR A 171 -19.10 -15.65 -1.05
N TRP A 172 -17.88 -15.10 -0.93
CA TRP A 172 -17.17 -14.50 -2.06
C TRP A 172 -16.57 -15.53 -3.02
N LYS A 173 -16.16 -16.70 -2.51
CA LYS A 173 -15.65 -17.80 -3.34
C LYS A 173 -16.73 -18.35 -4.26
N ASN A 174 -17.95 -18.48 -3.77
CA ASN A 174 -19.09 -19.06 -4.50
C ASN A 174 -19.72 -18.08 -5.51
N ARG A 175 -19.28 -16.82 -5.57
CA ARG A 175 -19.77 -15.83 -6.54
C ARG A 175 -18.86 -15.62 -7.74
N LYS A 176 -17.80 -16.39 -7.87
CA LYS A 176 -16.88 -16.36 -9.02
C LYS A 176 -17.26 -17.35 -10.14
N GLU A 177 -18.37 -18.04 -9.99
CA GLU A 177 -19.05 -18.79 -11.04
C GLU A 177 -20.24 -17.97 -11.57
#